data_06c6067a28ab861be65249534b27a41d
#
_entry.id   06c6067a28ab861be65249534b27a41d
#
_cell.length_a   1.000
_cell.length_b   1.000
_cell.length_c   1.000
_cell.angle_alpha   90.00
_cell.angle_beta   90.00
_cell.angle_gamma   90.00
#
_symmetry.space_group_name_H-M   'P 1'
#
loop_
_entity.id
_entity.type
_entity.pdbx_description
1 polymer ?
#
loop_
_entity_poly.entity_id
_entity_poly.type
_entity_poly.pdbx_seq_one_letter_code
_entity_poly.pdbx_strand_id
1 'polypeptide(L)'
;MDRIISLNAFGCPRTSLESHFKHSKASEEQRKERIFHTGGLFPNASYINHSCNSNARRSFIGDMQIVRATRNLPANTEITFWYCGPDPMLSYKQTQDRFGNWGFICTCCICEHTRTTPKKDLTKRKGLLRDLEDAFSARPAANLAKAERLLAAIEKTYTVPASTVPRLTLWDPYLLLTRFYSAQENSLKTIETAYKVLESLGYVFKRADSTSLTSTFEVQTWGLMQDRVIETWVHIWIAGYAAGASAMGKQAKEYAKTAYKIIVGEDKTFGERYGKLGHRAMFEGADLVEAFQSMNF
;
A
#
# COMPACT_ATOMS: atom_id res chain seq x y z
N MET A 1 -31.78 11.35 -13.43
CA MET A 1 -30.98 10.20 -13.90
C MET A 1 -29.48 10.49 -13.76
N ASP A 2 -28.98 11.65 -14.18
CA ASP A 2 -27.57 12.03 -14.17
C ASP A 2 -26.91 11.96 -12.78
N ARG A 3 -27.62 12.38 -11.73
CA ARG A 3 -27.09 12.31 -10.35
C ARG A 3 -26.89 10.88 -9.86
N ILE A 4 -27.76 9.94 -10.22
CA ILE A 4 -27.61 8.52 -9.86
C ILE A 4 -26.37 7.95 -10.55
N ILE A 5 -26.20 8.24 -11.84
CA ILE A 5 -25.05 7.77 -12.61
C ILE A 5 -23.76 8.36 -12.02
N SER A 6 -23.70 9.69 -11.78
CA SER A 6 -22.49 10.36 -11.29
C SER A 6 -22.04 9.87 -9.92
N LEU A 7 -22.97 9.41 -9.07
CA LEU A 7 -22.66 8.92 -7.71
C LEU A 7 -22.36 7.43 -7.65
N ASN A 8 -22.81 6.64 -8.65
CA ASN A 8 -22.76 5.18 -8.62
C ASN A 8 -22.01 4.56 -9.81
N ALA A 9 -21.50 5.38 -10.74
CA ALA A 9 -20.69 4.88 -11.83
C ALA A 9 -19.26 4.55 -11.36
N PHE A 10 -18.79 3.39 -11.78
CA PHE A 10 -17.42 2.94 -11.56
C PHE A 10 -16.67 2.96 -12.89
N GLY A 11 -15.48 3.55 -12.92
CA GLY A 11 -14.59 3.41 -14.06
C GLY A 11 -14.09 1.96 -14.15
N CYS A 12 -14.32 1.34 -15.28
CA CYS A 12 -13.96 -0.05 -15.52
C CYS A 12 -12.73 -0.11 -16.44
N PRO A 13 -11.54 -0.48 -15.92
CA PRO A 13 -10.38 -0.76 -16.75
C PRO A 13 -10.60 -2.04 -17.57
N ARG A 14 -9.87 -2.24 -18.68
CA ARG A 14 -9.96 -3.46 -19.50
C ARG A 14 -9.67 -4.71 -18.68
N THR A 15 -8.60 -4.66 -17.88
CA THR A 15 -8.30 -5.67 -16.87
C THR A 15 -7.81 -4.97 -15.60
N SER A 16 -8.03 -5.57 -14.43
CA SER A 16 -7.49 -5.06 -13.17
C SER A 16 -5.96 -5.05 -13.18
N LEU A 17 -5.34 -6.02 -13.86
CA LEU A 17 -3.90 -6.10 -14.04
C LEU A 17 -3.38 -4.94 -14.91
N GLU A 18 -4.00 -4.65 -16.05
CA GLU A 18 -3.63 -3.51 -16.89
C GLU A 18 -3.80 -2.18 -16.17
N SER A 19 -4.90 -2.00 -15.43
CA SER A 19 -5.13 -0.80 -14.63
C SER A 19 -4.05 -0.60 -13.57
N HIS A 20 -3.69 -1.67 -12.88
CA HIS A 20 -2.69 -1.63 -11.82
C HIS A 20 -1.29 -1.29 -12.35
N PHE A 21 -0.91 -1.84 -13.51
CA PHE A 21 0.46 -1.70 -14.04
C PHE A 21 0.64 -0.53 -15.01
N LYS A 22 -0.37 -0.16 -15.79
CA LYS A 22 -0.28 1.03 -16.65
C LYS A 22 -0.23 2.34 -15.85
N HIS A 23 -0.85 2.37 -14.65
CA HIS A 23 -0.76 3.53 -13.77
C HIS A 23 0.67 3.85 -13.31
N SER A 24 1.53 2.86 -13.24
CA SER A 24 2.90 3.03 -12.78
C SER A 24 3.88 3.45 -13.88
N LYS A 25 3.55 3.19 -15.14
CA LYS A 25 4.42 3.49 -16.31
C LYS A 25 3.99 4.71 -17.12
N ALA A 26 2.82 5.26 -16.83
CA ALA A 26 2.27 6.32 -17.66
C ALA A 26 2.98 7.65 -17.41
N SER A 27 3.50 8.28 -18.47
CA SER A 27 3.84 9.70 -18.49
C SER A 27 2.61 10.54 -18.13
N GLU A 28 2.83 11.80 -17.72
CA GLU A 28 1.73 12.69 -17.34
C GLU A 28 0.69 12.89 -18.46
N GLU A 29 1.12 12.78 -19.73
CA GLU A 29 0.25 12.79 -20.92
C GLU A 29 -0.56 11.49 -21.05
N GLN A 30 0.05 10.33 -20.80
CA GLN A 30 -0.63 9.04 -20.80
C GLN A 30 -1.60 8.89 -19.61
N ARG A 31 -1.38 9.59 -18.49
CA ARG A 31 -2.34 9.68 -17.38
C ARG A 31 -3.59 10.48 -17.74
N LYS A 32 -3.52 11.35 -18.75
CA LYS A 32 -4.67 12.07 -19.32
C LYS A 32 -5.45 11.23 -20.32
N GLU A 33 -4.82 10.24 -20.95
CA GLU A 33 -5.54 9.22 -21.71
C GLU A 33 -6.33 8.34 -20.75
N ARG A 34 -7.65 8.28 -20.95
CA ARG A 34 -8.59 7.59 -20.06
C ARG A 34 -8.16 6.14 -19.83
N ILE A 35 -7.69 5.84 -18.61
CA ILE A 35 -7.36 4.48 -18.16
C ILE A 35 -8.61 3.60 -18.14
N PHE A 36 -9.77 4.23 -18.03
CA PHE A 36 -11.06 3.57 -18.03
C PHE A 36 -11.64 3.60 -19.44
N HIS A 37 -11.88 2.43 -20.00
CA HIS A 37 -12.48 2.32 -21.33
C HIS A 37 -14.00 2.44 -21.29
N THR A 38 -14.62 2.16 -20.14
CA THR A 38 -16.07 2.22 -19.93
C THR A 38 -16.39 2.65 -18.50
N GLY A 39 -17.60 3.15 -18.29
CA GLY A 39 -18.19 3.30 -16.97
C GLY A 39 -19.27 2.23 -16.78
N GLY A 40 -19.29 1.58 -15.64
CA GLY A 40 -20.27 0.56 -15.28
C GLY A 40 -21.10 0.95 -14.07
N LEU A 41 -22.35 0.53 -14.03
CA LEU A 41 -23.20 0.59 -12.84
C LEU A 41 -23.27 -0.82 -12.25
N PHE A 42 -22.85 -0.94 -10.99
CA PHE A 42 -22.86 -2.20 -10.24
C PHE A 42 -23.79 -2.05 -9.04
N PRO A 43 -25.08 -2.40 -9.16
CA PRO A 43 -26.09 -2.12 -8.14
C PRO A 43 -25.70 -2.61 -6.74
N ASN A 44 -25.20 -3.84 -6.61
CA ASN A 44 -24.78 -4.39 -5.33
C ASN A 44 -23.60 -3.64 -4.71
N ALA A 45 -22.64 -3.20 -5.54
CA ALA A 45 -21.49 -2.44 -5.05
C ALA A 45 -21.84 -0.98 -4.71
N SER A 46 -22.90 -0.43 -5.30
CA SER A 46 -23.38 0.91 -5.03
C SER A 46 -23.95 1.08 -3.60
N TYR A 47 -24.30 -0.03 -2.93
CA TYR A 47 -24.72 -0.02 -1.53
C TYR A 47 -23.55 -0.03 -0.54
N ILE A 48 -22.31 -0.27 -1.01
CA ILE A 48 -21.15 -0.31 -0.12
C ILE A 48 -20.66 1.11 0.14
N ASN A 49 -20.61 1.50 1.39
CA ASN A 49 -20.19 2.83 1.81
C ASN A 49 -18.67 3.05 1.76
N HIS A 50 -18.29 4.31 1.92
CA HIS A 50 -16.89 4.72 1.98
C HIS A 50 -16.34 4.67 3.40
N SER A 51 -15.06 4.26 3.52
CA SER A 51 -14.20 4.56 4.66
C SER A 51 -12.77 4.77 4.17
N CYS A 52 -12.06 5.81 4.66
CA CYS A 52 -10.62 5.95 4.40
C CYS A 52 -9.82 4.77 4.99
N ASN A 53 -10.31 4.17 6.09
CA ASN A 53 -9.80 2.91 6.64
C ASN A 53 -10.67 1.73 6.18
N SER A 54 -10.77 1.56 4.87
CA SER A 54 -11.61 0.52 4.27
C SER A 54 -11.19 -0.89 4.69
N ASN A 55 -12.16 -1.80 4.70
CA ASN A 55 -11.96 -3.21 5.02
C ASN A 55 -12.23 -4.14 3.83
N ALA A 56 -12.50 -3.56 2.66
CA ALA A 56 -12.63 -4.27 1.41
C ALA A 56 -11.92 -3.53 0.26
N ARG A 57 -11.57 -4.27 -0.77
CA ARG A 57 -11.03 -3.76 -2.03
C ARG A 57 -11.91 -4.20 -3.17
N ARG A 58 -12.04 -3.34 -4.17
CA ARG A 58 -12.69 -3.66 -5.44
C ARG A 58 -11.65 -3.83 -6.54
N SER A 59 -11.88 -4.79 -7.41
CA SER A 59 -11.13 -5.03 -8.63
C SER A 59 -12.08 -5.37 -9.76
N PHE A 60 -11.58 -5.39 -10.99
CA PHE A 60 -12.38 -5.67 -12.16
C PHE A 60 -11.70 -6.76 -12.98
N ILE A 61 -12.48 -7.74 -13.46
CA ILE A 61 -12.07 -8.76 -14.43
C ILE A 61 -13.10 -8.75 -15.53
N GLY A 62 -12.73 -8.19 -16.69
CA GLY A 62 -13.69 -7.91 -17.77
C GLY A 62 -14.76 -6.95 -17.28
N ASP A 63 -16.02 -7.35 -17.42
CA ASP A 63 -17.20 -6.60 -17.00
C ASP A 63 -17.67 -6.90 -15.56
N MET A 64 -16.96 -7.79 -14.86
CA MET A 64 -17.26 -8.14 -13.47
C MET A 64 -16.51 -7.24 -12.50
N GLN A 65 -17.22 -6.69 -11.51
CA GLN A 65 -16.63 -6.08 -10.34
C GLN A 65 -16.54 -7.12 -9.20
N ILE A 66 -15.34 -7.29 -8.66
CA ILE A 66 -15.07 -8.19 -7.56
C ILE A 66 -14.78 -7.36 -6.33
N VAL A 67 -15.48 -7.63 -5.22
CA VAL A 67 -15.21 -7.02 -3.92
C VAL A 67 -14.68 -8.10 -2.98
N ARG A 68 -13.50 -7.86 -2.40
CA ARG A 68 -12.85 -8.77 -1.46
C ARG A 68 -12.59 -8.09 -0.13
N ALA A 69 -12.91 -8.76 0.96
CA ALA A 69 -12.45 -8.35 2.29
C ALA A 69 -10.91 -8.33 2.32
N THR A 70 -10.34 -7.31 2.96
CA THR A 70 -8.88 -7.16 3.11
C THR A 70 -8.34 -7.78 4.39
N ARG A 71 -9.23 -8.18 5.29
CA ARG A 71 -8.93 -8.79 6.59
C ARG A 71 -10.12 -9.62 7.07
N ASN A 72 -9.93 -10.41 8.11
CA ASN A 72 -11.03 -11.09 8.76
C ASN A 72 -11.99 -10.06 9.36
N LEU A 73 -13.28 -10.22 9.09
CA LEU A 73 -14.33 -9.32 9.56
C LEU A 73 -15.28 -10.10 10.47
N PRO A 74 -15.55 -9.63 11.70
CA PRO A 74 -16.62 -10.17 12.52
C PRO A 74 -17.98 -10.10 11.81
N ALA A 75 -18.90 -10.96 12.19
CA ALA A 75 -20.28 -10.88 11.70
C ALA A 75 -20.87 -9.47 12.00
N ASN A 76 -21.73 -9.01 11.12
CA ASN A 76 -22.38 -7.67 11.19
C ASN A 76 -21.42 -6.48 11.07
N THR A 77 -20.15 -6.69 10.66
CA THR A 77 -19.26 -5.59 10.32
C THR A 77 -19.69 -4.97 8.98
N GLU A 78 -19.89 -3.66 8.96
CA GLU A 78 -20.14 -2.93 7.72
C GLU A 78 -18.97 -3.08 6.77
N ILE A 79 -19.24 -3.49 5.52
CA ILE A 79 -18.23 -3.58 4.45
C ILE A 79 -18.05 -2.19 3.86
N THR A 80 -16.81 -1.72 3.76
CA THR A 80 -16.49 -0.42 3.18
C THR A 80 -15.33 -0.52 2.22
N PHE A 81 -15.35 0.29 1.15
CA PHE A 81 -14.19 0.48 0.27
C PHE A 81 -13.93 1.97 0.00
N TRP A 82 -12.87 2.28 -0.71
CA TRP A 82 -12.56 3.65 -1.09
C TRP A 82 -13.40 4.11 -2.28
N TYR A 83 -14.11 5.24 -2.14
CA TYR A 83 -14.60 6.01 -3.28
C TYR A 83 -13.44 6.77 -3.92
N CYS A 84 -12.58 7.36 -3.08
CA CYS A 84 -11.27 7.86 -3.40
C CYS A 84 -10.28 7.43 -2.31
N GLY A 85 -9.04 7.12 -2.68
CA GLY A 85 -8.01 6.70 -1.73
C GLY A 85 -7.67 7.80 -0.72
N PRO A 86 -7.31 7.45 0.51
CA PRO A 86 -6.88 8.43 1.50
C PRO A 86 -5.57 9.08 1.06
N ASP A 87 -5.48 10.40 1.23
CA ASP A 87 -4.31 11.20 0.89
C ASP A 87 -3.73 11.84 2.16
N PRO A 88 -2.49 11.49 2.54
CA PRO A 88 -1.86 11.99 3.76
C PRO A 88 -1.52 13.48 3.72
N MET A 89 -1.50 14.11 2.54
CA MET A 89 -1.16 15.52 2.37
C MET A 89 -2.35 16.45 2.57
N LEU A 90 -3.58 15.92 2.52
CA LEU A 90 -4.80 16.69 2.69
C LEU A 90 -5.09 16.97 4.17
N SER A 91 -5.60 18.15 4.45
CA SER A 91 -6.21 18.49 5.74
C SER A 91 -7.55 17.76 5.90
N TYR A 92 -8.06 17.70 7.15
CA TYR A 92 -9.39 17.14 7.40
C TYR A 92 -10.45 17.77 6.51
N LYS A 93 -10.48 19.12 6.42
CA LYS A 93 -11.46 19.83 5.57
C LYS A 93 -11.33 19.42 4.11
N GLN A 94 -10.12 19.46 3.54
CA GLN A 94 -9.89 19.06 2.15
C GLN A 94 -10.30 17.60 1.88
N THR A 95 -10.07 16.72 2.85
CA THR A 95 -10.52 15.32 2.74
C THR A 95 -12.04 15.23 2.71
N GLN A 96 -12.77 15.98 3.58
CA GLN A 96 -14.23 15.99 3.57
C GLN A 96 -14.79 16.63 2.29
N ASP A 97 -14.19 17.71 1.81
CA ASP A 97 -14.58 18.39 0.57
C ASP A 97 -14.61 17.42 -0.64
N ARG A 98 -13.70 16.41 -0.67
CA ARG A 98 -13.69 15.36 -1.71
C ARG A 98 -14.95 14.49 -1.71
N PHE A 99 -15.67 14.41 -0.59
CA PHE A 99 -16.90 13.64 -0.44
C PHE A 99 -18.17 14.46 -0.66
N GLY A 100 -18.03 15.77 -0.93
CA GLY A 100 -19.14 16.70 -1.08
C GLY A 100 -20.19 16.26 -2.10
N ASN A 101 -19.78 15.65 -3.22
CA ASN A 101 -20.70 15.14 -4.23
C ASN A 101 -21.59 14.01 -3.72
N TRP A 102 -21.09 13.18 -2.80
CA TRP A 102 -21.87 12.10 -2.17
C TRP A 102 -22.68 12.56 -0.96
N GLY A 103 -22.41 13.76 -0.42
CA GLY A 103 -23.20 14.38 0.64
C GLY A 103 -23.02 13.75 2.02
N PHE A 104 -21.87 13.15 2.32
CA PHE A 104 -21.58 12.60 3.65
C PHE A 104 -20.26 13.14 4.21
N ILE A 105 -20.08 12.97 5.50
CA ILE A 105 -18.84 13.25 6.24
C ILE A 105 -18.26 11.92 6.69
N CYS A 106 -17.01 11.65 6.31
CA CYS A 106 -16.31 10.44 6.75
C CYS A 106 -15.81 10.59 8.19
N THR A 107 -16.25 9.70 9.07
CA THR A 107 -15.91 9.66 10.50
C THR A 107 -14.99 8.49 10.87
N CYS A 108 -14.30 7.88 9.88
CA CYS A 108 -13.38 6.77 10.16
C CYS A 108 -12.22 7.20 11.06
N CYS A 109 -11.50 6.23 11.64
CA CYS A 109 -10.40 6.49 12.56
C CYS A 109 -9.31 7.41 11.98
N ILE A 110 -9.02 7.34 10.67
CA ILE A 110 -8.05 8.22 9.99
C ILE A 110 -8.55 9.66 9.97
N CYS A 111 -9.80 9.88 9.56
CA CYS A 111 -10.41 11.22 9.52
C CYS A 111 -10.52 11.83 10.91
N GLU A 112 -10.98 11.06 11.88
CA GLU A 112 -11.11 11.50 13.27
C GLU A 112 -9.74 11.84 13.89
N HIS A 113 -8.73 11.01 13.67
CA HIS A 113 -7.37 11.31 14.11
C HIS A 113 -6.84 12.60 13.45
N THR A 114 -7.08 12.79 12.15
CA THR A 114 -6.64 14.03 11.47
C THR A 114 -7.36 15.26 12.04
N ARG A 115 -8.65 15.13 12.36
CA ARG A 115 -9.47 16.21 12.95
C ARG A 115 -8.98 16.62 14.33
N THR A 116 -8.60 15.63 15.17
CA THR A 116 -8.21 15.84 16.57
C THR A 116 -6.72 16.12 16.76
N THR A 117 -5.87 15.84 15.76
CA THR A 117 -4.44 16.12 15.83
C THR A 117 -4.17 17.62 15.87
N PRO A 118 -3.37 18.14 16.84
CA PRO A 118 -3.02 19.54 16.93
C PRO A 118 -2.40 20.09 15.64
N LYS A 119 -2.80 21.29 15.21
CA LYS A 119 -2.28 21.93 13.99
C LYS A 119 -0.76 21.99 13.94
N LYS A 120 -0.10 22.25 15.10
CA LYS A 120 1.36 22.28 15.20
C LYS A 120 2.01 20.96 14.77
N ASP A 121 1.41 19.82 15.16
CA ASP A 121 1.95 18.49 14.85
C ASP A 121 1.72 18.13 13.39
N LEU A 122 0.57 18.50 12.81
CA LEU A 122 0.31 18.37 11.38
C LEU A 122 1.28 19.22 10.55
N THR A 123 1.54 20.47 10.97
CA THR A 123 2.48 21.38 10.28
C THR A 123 3.91 20.83 10.37
N LYS A 124 4.33 20.37 11.57
CA LYS A 124 5.63 19.72 11.77
C LYS A 124 5.79 18.50 10.85
N ARG A 125 4.78 17.62 10.81
CA ARG A 125 4.78 16.42 9.96
C ARG A 125 4.93 16.76 8.50
N LYS A 126 4.20 17.77 7.99
CA LYS A 126 4.31 18.25 6.61
C LYS A 126 5.68 18.86 6.29
N GLY A 127 6.30 19.57 7.24
CA GLY A 127 7.66 20.08 7.09
C GLY A 127 8.67 18.93 6.95
N LEU A 128 8.62 17.96 7.87
CA LEU A 128 9.50 16.79 7.83
C LEU A 128 9.34 15.95 6.56
N LEU A 129 8.11 15.85 6.02
CA LEU A 129 7.88 15.15 4.75
C LEU A 129 8.55 15.87 3.58
N ARG A 130 8.46 17.21 3.51
CA ARG A 130 9.17 17.99 2.48
C ARG A 130 10.69 17.83 2.58
N ASP A 131 11.25 17.92 3.80
CA ASP A 131 12.67 17.68 4.02
C ASP A 131 13.10 16.27 3.58
N LEU A 132 12.20 15.30 3.71
CA LEU A 132 12.42 13.92 3.29
C LEU A 132 12.38 13.79 1.76
N GLU A 133 11.41 14.42 1.09
CA GLU A 133 11.30 14.48 -0.37
C GLU A 133 12.55 15.14 -0.98
N ASP A 134 13.01 16.26 -0.39
CA ASP A 134 14.24 16.93 -0.80
C ASP A 134 15.47 16.02 -0.63
N ALA A 135 15.55 15.27 0.48
CA ALA A 135 16.64 14.33 0.74
C ALA A 135 16.68 13.20 -0.30
N PHE A 136 15.54 12.69 -0.72
CA PHE A 136 15.44 11.65 -1.76
C PHE A 136 15.69 12.19 -3.17
N SER A 137 15.26 13.42 -3.47
CA SER A 137 15.42 14.02 -4.80
C SER A 137 16.87 14.40 -5.11
N ALA A 138 17.64 14.86 -4.13
CA ALA A 138 18.98 15.39 -4.35
C ALA A 138 20.03 14.29 -4.59
N ARG A 139 20.24 13.37 -3.65
CA ARG A 139 21.19 12.26 -3.69
C ARG A 139 20.71 11.13 -2.78
N PRO A 140 19.81 10.26 -3.25
CA PRO A 140 19.17 9.26 -2.40
C PRO A 140 20.15 8.41 -1.60
N ALA A 141 21.14 7.82 -2.27
CA ALA A 141 22.11 6.93 -1.62
C ALA A 141 22.95 7.62 -0.52
N ALA A 142 23.33 8.88 -0.72
CA ALA A 142 24.09 9.65 0.27
C ALA A 142 23.25 10.13 1.45
N ASN A 143 21.94 10.18 1.28
CA ASN A 143 21.00 10.75 2.26
C ASN A 143 20.22 9.70 3.07
N LEU A 144 20.53 8.40 2.94
CA LEU A 144 19.76 7.33 3.62
C LEU A 144 19.68 7.53 5.15
N ALA A 145 20.82 7.83 5.81
CA ALA A 145 20.84 8.09 7.24
C ALA A 145 20.04 9.34 7.65
N LYS A 146 20.00 10.37 6.77
CA LYS A 146 19.15 11.55 6.98
C LYS A 146 17.68 11.16 6.84
N ALA A 147 17.33 10.37 5.83
CA ALA A 147 15.98 9.89 5.60
C ALA A 147 15.46 9.05 6.78
N GLU A 148 16.26 8.12 7.30
CA GLU A 148 15.91 7.33 8.50
C GLU A 148 15.62 8.22 9.72
N ARG A 149 16.46 9.25 9.95
CA ARG A 149 16.24 10.20 11.06
C ARG A 149 14.97 11.02 10.88
N LEU A 150 14.67 11.46 9.66
CA LEU A 150 13.44 12.20 9.35
C LEU A 150 12.20 11.32 9.53
N LEU A 151 12.25 10.07 9.08
CA LEU A 151 11.16 9.10 9.29
C LEU A 151 10.92 8.83 10.78
N ALA A 152 11.98 8.62 11.56
CA ALA A 152 11.85 8.48 13.01
C ALA A 152 11.27 9.75 13.68
N ALA A 153 11.59 10.94 13.16
CA ALA A 153 11.01 12.20 13.64
C ALA A 153 9.53 12.32 13.27
N ILE A 154 9.11 11.85 12.07
CA ILE A 154 7.71 11.80 11.67
C ILE A 154 6.95 10.79 12.56
N GLU A 155 7.50 9.61 12.82
CA GLU A 155 6.89 8.62 13.72
C GLU A 155 6.54 9.21 15.09
N LYS A 156 7.46 9.99 15.67
CA LYS A 156 7.25 10.66 16.96
C LYS A 156 6.13 11.71 16.98
N THR A 157 5.62 12.11 15.82
CA THR A 157 4.45 13.02 15.73
C THR A 157 3.11 12.29 15.89
N TYR A 158 3.12 10.97 15.91
CA TYR A 158 1.92 10.15 16.11
C TYR A 158 1.82 9.73 17.57
N THR A 159 0.65 9.96 18.17
CA THR A 159 0.36 9.66 19.58
C THR A 159 -0.32 8.32 19.79
N VAL A 160 -0.83 7.72 18.71
CA VAL A 160 -1.54 6.44 18.75
C VAL A 160 -0.81 5.36 17.94
N PRO A 161 -0.96 4.08 18.29
CA PRO A 161 -0.37 2.98 17.52
C PRO A 161 -0.92 2.93 16.09
N ALA A 162 -0.08 2.51 15.15
CA ALA A 162 -0.49 2.33 13.75
C ALA A 162 -1.57 1.25 13.56
N SER A 163 -1.61 0.26 14.45
CA SER A 163 -2.67 -0.76 14.52
C SER A 163 -4.06 -0.18 14.80
N THR A 164 -4.13 0.98 15.47
CA THR A 164 -5.38 1.70 15.73
C THR A 164 -5.70 2.68 14.61
N VAL A 165 -4.67 3.45 14.18
CA VAL A 165 -4.81 4.44 13.10
C VAL A 165 -3.64 4.32 12.15
N PRO A 166 -3.84 3.87 10.90
CA PRO A 166 -2.77 3.81 9.90
C PRO A 166 -2.03 5.13 9.74
N ARG A 167 -0.70 5.07 9.67
CA ARG A 167 0.20 6.23 9.56
C ARG A 167 0.53 6.49 8.10
N LEU A 168 -0.43 7.05 7.36
CA LEU A 168 -0.37 7.18 5.90
C LEU A 168 0.84 7.95 5.37
N THR A 169 1.47 8.81 6.18
CA THR A 169 2.65 9.58 5.77
C THR A 169 3.95 8.78 5.79
N LEU A 170 3.95 7.54 6.31
CA LEU A 170 5.16 6.76 6.54
C LEU A 170 5.33 5.59 5.57
N TRP A 171 4.24 4.98 5.11
CA TRP A 171 4.33 3.73 4.34
C TRP A 171 5.08 3.89 3.01
N ASP A 172 4.81 4.95 2.24
CA ASP A 172 5.45 5.18 0.94
C ASP A 172 6.94 5.56 1.08
N PRO A 173 7.35 6.48 1.97
CA PRO A 173 8.75 6.73 2.25
C PRO A 173 9.52 5.51 2.77
N TYR A 174 8.92 4.67 3.62
CA TYR A 174 9.55 3.42 4.03
C TYR A 174 9.70 2.44 2.87
N LEU A 175 8.72 2.39 1.95
CA LEU A 175 8.84 1.58 0.74
C LEU A 175 9.99 2.06 -0.15
N LEU A 176 10.18 3.38 -0.25
CA LEU A 176 11.30 3.95 -0.98
C LEU A 176 12.64 3.52 -0.34
N LEU A 177 12.78 3.58 0.99
CA LEU A 177 13.96 3.03 1.67
C LEU A 177 14.13 1.52 1.43
N THR A 178 13.03 0.77 1.44
CA THR A 178 13.06 -0.67 1.16
C THR A 178 13.67 -0.96 -0.22
N ARG A 179 13.27 -0.19 -1.24
CA ARG A 179 13.82 -0.29 -2.59
C ARG A 179 15.31 0.05 -2.62
N PHE A 180 15.73 1.11 -1.92
CA PHE A 180 17.14 1.49 -1.86
C PHE A 180 18.00 0.42 -1.19
N TYR A 181 17.55 -0.14 -0.07
CA TYR A 181 18.30 -1.21 0.60
C TYR A 181 18.28 -2.50 -0.19
N SER A 182 17.19 -2.80 -0.89
CA SER A 182 17.12 -3.94 -1.82
C SER A 182 18.10 -3.77 -2.97
N ALA A 183 18.21 -2.56 -3.53
CA ALA A 183 19.19 -2.23 -4.59
C ALA A 183 20.64 -2.30 -4.12
N GLN A 184 20.90 -2.17 -2.83
CA GLN A 184 22.21 -2.34 -2.21
C GLN A 184 22.46 -3.77 -1.71
N GLU A 185 21.57 -4.71 -2.02
CA GLU A 185 21.61 -6.11 -1.55
C GLU A 185 21.65 -6.24 -0.01
N ASN A 186 21.23 -5.21 0.71
CA ASN A 186 21.17 -5.22 2.17
C ASN A 186 19.89 -5.88 2.64
N SER A 187 19.88 -7.21 2.66
CA SER A 187 18.69 -8.02 2.96
C SER A 187 18.08 -7.70 4.32
N LEU A 188 18.88 -7.49 5.37
CA LEU A 188 18.36 -7.22 6.71
C LEU A 188 17.67 -5.86 6.78
N LYS A 189 18.28 -4.81 6.20
CA LYS A 189 17.65 -3.48 6.13
C LYS A 189 16.42 -3.46 5.23
N THR A 190 16.43 -4.23 4.14
CA THR A 190 15.25 -4.43 3.28
C THR A 190 14.09 -5.02 4.06
N ILE A 191 14.34 -6.09 4.83
CA ILE A 191 13.32 -6.73 5.67
C ILE A 191 12.81 -5.75 6.74
N GLU A 192 13.72 -5.07 7.44
CA GLU A 192 13.37 -4.11 8.49
C GLU A 192 12.44 -3.00 7.96
N THR A 193 12.84 -2.35 6.85
CA THR A 193 12.08 -1.23 6.28
C THR A 193 10.77 -1.70 5.65
N ALA A 194 10.72 -2.88 5.05
CA ALA A 194 9.49 -3.47 4.54
C ALA A 194 8.48 -3.79 5.66
N TYR A 195 8.95 -4.27 6.83
CA TYR A 195 8.06 -4.37 7.99
C TYR A 195 7.53 -3.00 8.44
N LYS A 196 8.36 -1.95 8.41
CA LYS A 196 7.93 -0.58 8.72
C LYS A 196 6.85 -0.07 7.77
N VAL A 197 6.90 -0.43 6.47
CA VAL A 197 5.81 -0.16 5.52
C VAL A 197 4.51 -0.77 6.02
N LEU A 198 4.51 -2.07 6.29
CA LEU A 198 3.31 -2.81 6.68
C LEU A 198 2.78 -2.36 8.05
N GLU A 199 3.66 -2.21 9.04
CA GLU A 199 3.30 -1.67 10.36
C GLU A 199 2.67 -0.27 10.26
N SER A 200 3.19 0.61 9.38
CA SER A 200 2.61 1.94 9.14
C SER A 200 1.18 1.87 8.59
N LEU A 201 0.87 0.83 7.84
CA LEU A 201 -0.48 0.56 7.31
C LEU A 201 -1.40 -0.13 8.33
N GLY A 202 -0.90 -0.44 9.55
CA GLY A 202 -1.68 -1.06 10.63
C GLY A 202 -1.61 -2.58 10.66
N TYR A 203 -0.67 -3.21 9.94
CA TYR A 203 -0.44 -4.66 10.08
C TYR A 203 0.12 -4.98 11.46
N VAL A 204 -0.32 -6.10 12.03
CA VAL A 204 0.16 -6.62 13.29
C VAL A 204 0.75 -8.01 13.08
N PHE A 205 1.99 -8.19 13.52
CA PHE A 205 2.73 -9.43 13.37
C PHE A 205 2.96 -10.12 14.72
N LYS A 206 2.87 -11.44 14.72
CA LYS A 206 3.40 -12.29 15.78
C LYS A 206 4.60 -13.04 15.21
N ARG A 207 5.80 -12.76 15.68
CA ARG A 207 7.03 -13.45 15.27
C ARG A 207 7.26 -14.68 16.13
N ALA A 208 7.82 -15.73 15.54
CA ALA A 208 8.24 -16.92 16.27
C ALA A 208 9.37 -16.62 17.25
N ASP A 209 10.30 -15.74 16.84
CA ASP A 209 11.34 -15.15 17.67
C ASP A 209 11.27 -13.63 17.53
N SER A 210 10.91 -12.93 18.60
CA SER A 210 10.77 -11.47 18.62
C SER A 210 12.11 -10.72 18.48
N THR A 211 13.23 -11.38 18.74
CA THR A 211 14.58 -10.79 18.64
C THR A 211 15.18 -10.93 17.23
N SER A 212 14.63 -11.82 16.39
CA SER A 212 15.14 -12.09 15.05
C SER A 212 14.23 -11.51 13.96
N LEU A 213 14.79 -10.67 13.10
CA LEU A 213 14.10 -10.13 11.93
C LEU A 213 13.79 -11.19 10.88
N THR A 214 14.56 -12.28 10.86
CA THR A 214 14.48 -13.35 9.88
C THR A 214 13.67 -14.57 10.38
N SER A 215 13.08 -14.48 11.57
CA SER A 215 12.19 -15.51 12.09
C SER A 215 10.89 -15.57 11.27
N THR A 216 10.26 -16.73 11.25
CA THR A 216 8.90 -16.86 10.74
C THR A 216 7.92 -16.02 11.55
N PHE A 217 6.83 -15.62 10.93
CA PHE A 217 5.85 -14.72 11.53
C PHE A 217 4.44 -15.02 11.06
N GLU A 218 3.47 -14.64 11.84
CA GLU A 218 2.05 -14.69 11.48
C GLU A 218 1.48 -13.27 11.41
N VAL A 219 0.74 -12.98 10.35
CA VAL A 219 -0.05 -11.74 10.25
C VAL A 219 -1.33 -11.92 11.07
N GLN A 220 -1.36 -11.38 12.28
CA GLN A 220 -2.53 -11.43 13.14
C GLN A 220 -3.62 -10.47 12.70
N THR A 221 -3.23 -9.29 12.21
CA THR A 221 -4.15 -8.31 11.66
C THR A 221 -3.61 -7.77 10.35
N TRP A 222 -4.39 -7.90 9.28
CA TRP A 222 -4.13 -7.24 8.02
C TRP A 222 -4.50 -5.76 8.14
N GLY A 223 -3.57 -4.90 7.76
CA GLY A 223 -3.74 -3.44 7.76
C GLY A 223 -4.45 -2.94 6.51
N LEU A 224 -4.29 -1.65 6.26
CA LEU A 224 -4.86 -0.98 5.09
C LEU A 224 -4.20 -1.51 3.81
N MET A 225 -5.02 -2.00 2.89
CA MET A 225 -4.56 -2.65 1.67
C MET A 225 -4.26 -1.61 0.57
N GLN A 226 -3.06 -1.04 0.60
CA GLN A 226 -2.53 -0.18 -0.46
C GLN A 226 -2.05 -1.02 -1.65
N ASP A 227 -2.04 -0.45 -2.86
CA ASP A 227 -1.67 -1.19 -4.07
C ASP A 227 -0.25 -1.76 -4.02
N ARG A 228 0.67 -1.04 -3.38
CA ARG A 228 2.09 -1.45 -3.25
C ARG A 228 2.38 -2.41 -2.09
N VAL A 229 1.37 -2.88 -1.38
CA VAL A 229 1.53 -3.93 -0.36
C VAL A 229 2.07 -5.23 -0.97
N ILE A 230 1.68 -5.54 -2.22
CA ILE A 230 2.21 -6.69 -2.95
C ILE A 230 3.74 -6.59 -3.08
N GLU A 231 4.22 -5.44 -3.56
CA GLU A 231 5.64 -5.14 -3.72
C GLU A 231 6.40 -5.27 -2.39
N THR A 232 5.80 -4.76 -1.31
CA THR A 232 6.40 -4.86 0.03
C THR A 232 6.60 -6.31 0.46
N TRP A 233 5.60 -7.17 0.26
CA TRP A 233 5.71 -8.59 0.54
C TRP A 233 6.74 -9.30 -0.35
N VAL A 234 6.84 -8.89 -1.62
CA VAL A 234 7.85 -9.41 -2.56
C VAL A 234 9.25 -9.06 -2.09
N HIS A 235 9.49 -7.84 -1.59
CA HIS A 235 10.78 -7.46 -1.00
C HIS A 235 11.15 -8.34 0.21
N ILE A 236 10.20 -8.61 1.13
CA ILE A 236 10.44 -9.50 2.27
C ILE A 236 10.73 -10.93 1.78
N TRP A 237 9.98 -11.41 0.80
CA TRP A 237 10.18 -12.73 0.21
C TRP A 237 11.59 -12.89 -0.34
N ILE A 238 12.04 -11.98 -1.22
CA ILE A 238 13.33 -12.04 -1.89
C ILE A 238 14.47 -11.86 -0.88
N ALA A 239 14.38 -10.84 -0.02
CA ALA A 239 15.40 -10.57 0.99
C ALA A 239 15.48 -11.70 2.03
N GLY A 240 14.38 -12.38 2.32
CA GLY A 240 14.36 -13.57 3.18
C GLY A 240 15.19 -14.71 2.62
N TYR A 241 15.07 -15.00 1.32
CA TYR A 241 15.94 -16.01 0.68
C TYR A 241 17.39 -15.57 0.65
N ALA A 242 17.67 -14.32 0.29
CA ALA A 242 19.03 -13.78 0.24
C ALA A 242 19.72 -13.79 1.62
N ALA A 243 18.95 -13.63 2.70
CA ALA A 243 19.42 -13.74 4.09
C ALA A 243 19.51 -15.18 4.63
N GLY A 244 19.25 -16.20 3.80
CA GLY A 244 19.23 -17.60 4.24
C GLY A 244 17.99 -17.99 5.05
N ALA A 245 17.00 -17.12 5.21
CA ALA A 245 15.76 -17.34 5.96
C ALA A 245 14.65 -17.89 5.06
N SER A 246 14.89 -19.04 4.41
CA SER A 246 14.00 -19.60 3.39
C SER A 246 12.56 -19.83 3.88
N ALA A 247 12.36 -20.22 5.14
CA ALA A 247 11.03 -20.43 5.72
C ALA A 247 10.23 -19.12 5.77
N MET A 248 10.86 -18.02 6.22
CA MET A 248 10.28 -16.70 6.24
C MET A 248 10.00 -16.19 4.81
N GLY A 249 10.95 -16.36 3.89
CA GLY A 249 10.79 -15.97 2.49
C GLY A 249 9.61 -16.69 1.83
N LYS A 250 9.47 -18.00 2.05
CA LYS A 250 8.34 -18.80 1.56
C LYS A 250 7.00 -18.29 2.12
N GLN A 251 6.97 -17.94 3.39
CA GLN A 251 5.78 -17.41 4.04
C GLN A 251 5.39 -16.04 3.48
N ALA A 252 6.38 -15.13 3.30
CA ALA A 252 6.15 -13.81 2.70
C ALA A 252 5.61 -13.91 1.26
N LYS A 253 6.06 -14.92 0.48
CA LYS A 253 5.51 -15.23 -0.85
C LYS A 253 4.02 -15.54 -0.80
N GLU A 254 3.57 -16.32 0.15
CA GLU A 254 2.13 -16.67 0.29
C GLU A 254 1.31 -15.41 0.69
N TYR A 255 1.86 -14.54 1.53
CA TYR A 255 1.21 -13.25 1.84
C TYR A 255 1.19 -12.31 0.62
N ALA A 256 2.26 -12.27 -0.19
CA ALA A 256 2.27 -11.53 -1.46
C ALA A 256 1.17 -12.01 -2.41
N LYS A 257 1.01 -13.34 -2.55
CA LYS A 257 -0.03 -13.95 -3.38
C LYS A 257 -1.43 -13.63 -2.87
N THR A 258 -1.62 -13.65 -1.55
CA THR A 258 -2.89 -13.27 -0.91
C THR A 258 -3.23 -11.80 -1.17
N ALA A 259 -2.26 -10.89 -0.98
CA ALA A 259 -2.43 -9.46 -1.28
C ALA A 259 -2.74 -9.24 -2.77
N TYR A 260 -2.05 -9.96 -3.65
CA TYR A 260 -2.29 -9.92 -5.09
C TYR A 260 -3.73 -10.31 -5.44
N LYS A 261 -4.21 -11.43 -4.88
CA LYS A 261 -5.58 -11.89 -5.09
C LYS A 261 -6.63 -10.88 -4.63
N ILE A 262 -6.36 -10.17 -3.53
CA ILE A 262 -7.26 -9.14 -3.01
C ILE A 262 -7.28 -7.91 -3.93
N ILE A 263 -6.10 -7.46 -4.39
CA ILE A 263 -5.94 -6.21 -5.14
C ILE A 263 -6.31 -6.40 -6.61
N VAL A 264 -5.83 -7.49 -7.24
CA VAL A 264 -6.03 -7.76 -8.68
C VAL A 264 -7.35 -8.49 -8.96
N GLY A 265 -7.88 -9.22 -7.98
CA GLY A 265 -9.12 -9.99 -8.10
C GLY A 265 -8.92 -11.48 -8.38
N GLU A 266 -7.71 -11.89 -8.81
CA GLU A 266 -7.35 -13.28 -9.08
C GLU A 266 -5.87 -13.51 -8.73
N ASP A 267 -5.40 -14.76 -8.74
CA ASP A 267 -4.00 -15.10 -8.41
C ASP A 267 -3.27 -15.93 -9.49
N LYS A 268 -3.92 -16.23 -10.60
CA LYS A 268 -3.36 -17.05 -11.68
C LYS A 268 -2.14 -16.39 -12.33
N THR A 269 -2.21 -15.08 -12.54
CA THR A 269 -1.14 -14.29 -13.16
C THR A 269 -0.01 -13.90 -12.19
N PHE A 270 -0.13 -14.20 -10.90
CA PHE A 270 0.92 -13.92 -9.92
C PHE A 270 2.26 -14.59 -10.28
N GLY A 271 2.23 -15.86 -10.69
CA GLY A 271 3.42 -16.59 -11.09
C GLY A 271 4.11 -16.01 -12.31
N GLU A 272 3.35 -15.56 -13.30
CA GLU A 272 3.86 -14.92 -14.51
C GLU A 272 4.54 -13.58 -14.17
N ARG A 273 3.97 -12.83 -13.25
CA ARG A 273 4.43 -11.50 -12.86
C ARG A 273 5.64 -11.52 -11.92
N TYR A 274 5.61 -12.37 -10.91
CA TYR A 274 6.60 -12.39 -9.83
C TYR A 274 7.42 -13.67 -9.74
N GLY A 275 7.04 -14.75 -10.45
CA GLY A 275 7.70 -16.05 -10.35
C GLY A 275 9.19 -16.02 -10.73
N LYS A 276 9.54 -15.28 -11.76
CA LYS A 276 10.92 -15.13 -12.23
C LYS A 276 11.83 -14.45 -11.20
N LEU A 277 11.31 -13.51 -10.41
CA LEU A 277 12.07 -12.83 -9.36
C LEU A 277 12.47 -13.76 -8.24
N GLY A 278 11.54 -14.58 -7.77
CA GLY A 278 11.83 -15.55 -6.74
C GLY A 278 12.81 -16.64 -7.17
N HIS A 279 12.77 -17.01 -8.44
CA HIS A 279 13.69 -17.98 -9.01
C HIS A 279 15.12 -17.41 -9.07
N ARG A 280 15.31 -16.16 -9.51
CA ARG A 280 16.60 -15.47 -9.50
C ARG A 280 17.16 -15.32 -8.09
N ALA A 281 16.34 -14.90 -7.13
CA ALA A 281 16.74 -14.76 -5.73
C ALA A 281 17.20 -16.07 -5.09
N MET A 282 16.61 -17.21 -5.51
CA MET A 282 16.97 -18.52 -5.00
C MET A 282 18.28 -19.08 -5.57
N PHE A 283 18.63 -18.75 -6.82
CA PHE A 283 19.68 -19.46 -7.55
C PHE A 283 20.85 -18.59 -8.01
N GLU A 284 20.69 -17.29 -8.18
CA GLU A 284 21.72 -16.48 -8.87
C GLU A 284 22.30 -15.34 -8.05
N GLY A 285 21.73 -14.95 -6.90
CA GLY A 285 22.30 -13.87 -6.05
C GLY A 285 22.59 -12.53 -6.75
N ALA A 286 22.28 -12.41 -8.04
CA ALA A 286 22.68 -11.32 -8.89
C ALA A 286 21.49 -10.64 -9.59
N ASP A 287 21.59 -9.30 -9.73
CA ASP A 287 20.73 -8.41 -10.52
C ASP A 287 19.24 -8.31 -10.19
N LEU A 288 18.90 -8.35 -8.91
CA LEU A 288 17.57 -7.98 -8.43
C LEU A 288 17.24 -6.50 -8.71
N VAL A 289 18.26 -5.65 -8.80
CA VAL A 289 18.15 -4.22 -9.12
C VAL A 289 17.56 -4.00 -10.50
N GLU A 290 18.08 -4.68 -11.52
CA GLU A 290 17.58 -4.59 -12.89
C GLU A 290 16.18 -5.16 -13.02
N ALA A 291 15.89 -6.27 -12.33
CA ALA A 291 14.58 -6.87 -12.32
C ALA A 291 13.52 -5.94 -11.66
N PHE A 292 13.86 -5.25 -10.56
CA PHE A 292 12.97 -4.26 -9.95
C PHE A 292 12.89 -2.96 -10.76
N GLN A 293 14.00 -2.50 -11.35
CA GLN A 293 13.99 -1.32 -12.24
C GLN A 293 13.20 -1.59 -13.53
N SER A 294 13.28 -2.81 -14.09
CA SER A 294 12.48 -3.20 -15.26
C SER A 294 10.99 -3.40 -14.96
N MET A 295 10.65 -3.61 -13.71
CA MET A 295 9.25 -3.74 -13.24
C MET A 295 8.60 -2.39 -12.98
N ASN A 296 9.18 -1.25 -13.37
CA ASN A 296 8.58 0.08 -13.18
C ASN A 296 7.12 0.01 -12.74
N PHE A 297 6.91 0.13 -11.43
CA PHE A 297 5.59 0.16 -10.81
C PHE A 297 4.96 1.53 -10.98
#